data_929bf726250a37b2bb44aa2483528ba0
#
_entry.id   929bf726250a37b2bb44aa2483528ba0
#
_cell.length_a   1.000
_cell.length_b   1.000
_cell.length_c   1.000
_cell.angle_alpha   90.00
_cell.angle_beta   90.00
_cell.angle_gamma   90.00
#
_symmetry.space_group_name_H-M   'P 1'
#
loop_
_entity.id
_entity.type
_entity.pdbx_description
1 polymer ?
#
loop_
_entity_poly.entity_id
_entity_poly.type
_entity_poly.pdbx_seq_one_letter_code
_entity_poly.pdbx_strand_id
1 'polypeptide(L)'
;MLLPKQSRIAMTGVTVVCSLLLVACSPKETVQLNVIPLPAQVSASGGFLKVDSAAVFSTAKPANVRFIVDESIGGNPEGYQLVVNEKGIDLKAATGTGLFYGEQTLRQLFSPQGVPYVTIQDEPRFKYRGMHLDVSRHFFPKEEVFKLLDVMSFYKLNNLHLHLTDAGGWRIQMDKYPKLTTDAAFRTESDWRKWWDGKDRKYLPEGTPGAYGGYYTKDDIRAIVAYAASKHINVLPEIEFPGHSEEVLFAYPELSCSGQ
;
A
#
# COMPACT_ATOMS: atom_id res chain seq x y z
N MET A 1 91.34 -51.13 -18.57
CA MET A 1 89.88 -51.08 -18.65
C MET A 1 89.48 -49.77 -18.00
N LEU A 2 89.23 -48.70 -18.85
CA LEU A 2 89.10 -47.31 -18.44
C LEU A 2 87.61 -46.95 -18.43
N LEU A 3 87.15 -46.48 -17.28
CA LEU A 3 85.78 -45.92 -17.15
C LEU A 3 85.73 -44.43 -17.58
N PRO A 4 84.73 -44.01 -18.29
CA PRO A 4 84.63 -42.60 -18.76
C PRO A 4 84.10 -41.63 -17.71
N LYS A 5 84.67 -40.43 -17.73
CA LYS A 5 84.32 -39.29 -16.91
C LYS A 5 82.87 -38.79 -17.24
N GLN A 6 82.05 -38.64 -16.21
CA GLN A 6 80.76 -37.94 -16.32
C GLN A 6 81.00 -36.42 -16.24
N SER A 7 80.53 -35.73 -17.28
CA SER A 7 80.45 -34.25 -17.35
C SER A 7 79.23 -33.78 -16.61
N ARG A 8 79.37 -32.89 -15.63
CA ARG A 8 78.25 -32.18 -14.93
C ARG A 8 77.84 -31.03 -15.78
N ILE A 9 76.58 -31.07 -16.24
CA ILE A 9 75.86 -29.91 -16.87
C ILE A 9 75.24 -29.13 -15.73
N ALA A 10 75.65 -27.87 -15.55
CA ALA A 10 75.04 -26.93 -14.65
C ALA A 10 73.72 -26.39 -15.30
N MET A 11 72.56 -26.76 -14.74
CA MET A 11 71.25 -26.18 -15.09
C MET A 11 71.10 -24.91 -14.30
N THR A 12 71.26 -23.77 -14.96
CA THR A 12 70.80 -22.46 -14.43
C THR A 12 69.29 -22.38 -14.53
N GLY A 13 68.62 -22.51 -13.39
CA GLY A 13 67.17 -22.36 -13.27
C GLY A 13 66.77 -20.87 -13.41
N VAL A 14 66.08 -20.55 -14.46
CA VAL A 14 65.39 -19.25 -14.58
C VAL A 14 64.06 -19.36 -13.85
N THR A 15 63.96 -18.73 -12.68
CA THR A 15 62.71 -18.61 -11.92
C THR A 15 61.86 -17.50 -12.52
N VAL A 16 60.88 -17.86 -13.34
CA VAL A 16 59.86 -16.92 -13.80
C VAL A 16 58.87 -16.69 -12.66
N VAL A 17 58.95 -15.54 -12.00
CA VAL A 17 57.93 -15.07 -11.03
C VAL A 17 56.72 -14.58 -11.81
N CYS A 18 55.70 -15.42 -11.95
CA CYS A 18 54.41 -15.06 -12.53
C CYS A 18 53.62 -14.32 -11.45
N SER A 19 53.68 -12.98 -11.43
CA SER A 19 52.85 -12.16 -10.56
C SER A 19 51.38 -12.22 -11.05
N LEU A 20 50.57 -13.09 -10.48
CA LEU A 20 49.13 -13.11 -10.63
C LEU A 20 48.59 -11.85 -9.95
N LEU A 21 48.25 -10.83 -10.75
CA LEU A 21 47.39 -9.75 -10.34
C LEU A 21 45.96 -10.30 -10.14
N LEU A 22 45.68 -10.73 -8.88
CA LEU A 22 44.30 -10.95 -8.45
C LEU A 22 43.58 -9.61 -8.43
N VAL A 23 42.89 -9.29 -9.54
CA VAL A 23 41.87 -8.27 -9.54
C VAL A 23 40.79 -8.81 -8.62
N ALA A 24 40.82 -8.39 -7.34
CA ALA A 24 39.77 -8.64 -6.41
C ALA A 24 38.53 -7.88 -6.92
N CYS A 25 37.65 -8.58 -7.65
CA CYS A 25 36.32 -8.11 -7.93
C CYS A 25 35.59 -8.11 -6.56
N SER A 26 35.62 -6.96 -5.87
CA SER A 26 34.80 -6.78 -4.66
C SER A 26 33.35 -7.05 -5.06
N PRO A 27 32.64 -7.96 -4.40
CA PRO A 27 31.23 -8.15 -4.68
C PRO A 27 30.56 -6.77 -4.51
N LYS A 28 29.89 -6.27 -5.56
CA LYS A 28 29.02 -5.10 -5.42
C LYS A 28 28.05 -5.44 -4.29
N GLU A 29 28.11 -4.69 -3.19
CA GLU A 29 27.09 -4.78 -2.15
C GLU A 29 25.74 -4.60 -2.84
N THR A 30 24.97 -5.66 -2.91
CA THR A 30 23.60 -5.60 -3.40
C THR A 30 22.81 -4.89 -2.33
N VAL A 31 22.49 -3.61 -2.57
CA VAL A 31 21.61 -2.84 -1.70
C VAL A 31 20.26 -3.55 -1.71
N GLN A 32 19.90 -4.17 -0.59
CA GLN A 32 18.59 -4.77 -0.43
C GLN A 32 17.57 -3.64 -0.27
N LEU A 33 16.66 -3.51 -1.23
CA LEU A 33 15.60 -2.51 -1.18
C LEU A 33 14.40 -3.10 -0.43
N ASN A 34 13.99 -2.44 0.66
CA ASN A 34 12.80 -2.79 1.42
C ASN A 34 11.58 -2.04 0.90
N VAL A 35 11.24 -2.23 -0.38
CA VAL A 35 10.09 -1.60 -1.05
C VAL A 35 9.00 -2.64 -1.31
N ILE A 36 7.77 -2.35 -0.92
CA ILE A 36 6.59 -3.20 -1.11
C ILE A 36 5.51 -2.39 -1.84
N PRO A 37 4.97 -2.89 -2.96
CA PRO A 37 5.43 -4.06 -3.72
C PRO A 37 6.80 -3.83 -4.34
N LEU A 38 7.53 -4.93 -4.61
CA LEU A 38 8.83 -4.83 -5.27
C LEU A 38 8.65 -4.27 -6.68
N PRO A 39 9.39 -3.21 -7.06
CA PRO A 39 9.30 -2.64 -8.40
C PRO A 39 9.69 -3.60 -9.51
N ALA A 40 9.11 -3.42 -10.71
CA ALA A 40 9.33 -4.30 -11.86
C ALA A 40 10.78 -4.35 -12.32
N GLN A 41 11.48 -3.21 -12.30
CA GLN A 41 12.89 -3.10 -12.68
C GLN A 41 13.63 -2.23 -11.67
N VAL A 42 14.73 -2.73 -11.15
CA VAL A 42 15.58 -2.04 -10.17
C VAL A 42 17.04 -2.23 -10.52
N SER A 43 17.79 -1.13 -10.53
CA SER A 43 19.24 -1.13 -10.58
C SER A 43 19.77 -0.26 -9.46
N ALA A 44 20.44 -0.86 -8.47
CA ALA A 44 21.07 -0.13 -7.38
C ALA A 44 22.58 -0.02 -7.58
N SER A 45 23.15 1.15 -7.29
CA SER A 45 24.59 1.39 -7.23
C SER A 45 24.94 1.78 -5.78
N GLY A 46 26.11 1.40 -5.31
CA GLY A 46 26.52 1.72 -3.93
C GLY A 46 26.53 3.22 -3.66
N GLY A 47 26.07 3.63 -2.48
CA GLY A 47 25.99 5.02 -2.03
C GLY A 47 24.58 5.49 -1.67
N PHE A 48 24.50 6.64 -0.99
CA PHE A 48 23.26 7.23 -0.50
C PHE A 48 23.25 8.73 -0.71
N LEU A 49 22.12 9.26 -1.14
CA LEU A 49 21.85 10.69 -1.16
C LEU A 49 21.40 11.15 0.22
N LYS A 50 22.12 12.08 0.82
CA LYS A 50 21.71 12.75 2.06
C LYS A 50 20.77 13.89 1.72
N VAL A 51 19.50 13.73 2.07
CA VAL A 51 18.46 14.73 1.85
C VAL A 51 17.39 14.59 2.93
N ASP A 52 16.82 15.72 3.34
CA ASP A 52 15.72 15.72 4.30
C ASP A 52 14.41 15.28 3.64
N SER A 53 13.75 14.28 4.22
CA SER A 53 12.49 13.75 3.70
C SER A 53 11.36 14.79 3.70
N ALA A 54 11.29 15.65 4.74
CA ALA A 54 10.27 16.69 4.80
C ALA A 54 10.45 17.71 3.67
N ALA A 55 11.69 18.06 3.34
CA ALA A 55 12.00 18.96 2.23
C ALA A 55 11.67 18.33 0.86
N VAL A 56 11.95 17.03 0.68
CA VAL A 56 11.67 16.30 -0.57
C VAL A 56 10.18 16.28 -0.89
N PHE A 57 9.32 16.10 0.11
CA PHE A 57 7.86 16.02 -0.07
C PHE A 57 7.13 17.35 0.19
N SER A 58 7.86 18.45 0.40
CA SER A 58 7.28 19.79 0.52
C SER A 58 6.86 20.35 -0.85
N THR A 59 6.06 21.42 -0.84
CA THR A 59 5.72 22.17 -2.06
C THR A 59 6.92 22.88 -2.64
N ALA A 60 7.84 23.37 -1.79
CA ALA A 60 9.11 24.00 -2.17
C ALA A 60 10.25 22.99 -2.09
N LYS A 61 10.35 22.12 -3.10
CA LYS A 61 11.40 21.09 -3.16
C LYS A 61 12.80 21.70 -3.35
N PRO A 62 13.85 21.02 -2.82
CA PRO A 62 15.23 21.36 -3.15
C PRO A 62 15.49 21.37 -4.66
N ALA A 63 16.40 22.22 -5.15
CA ALA A 63 16.68 22.38 -6.58
C ALA A 63 17.14 21.08 -7.28
N ASN A 64 17.71 20.15 -6.51
CA ASN A 64 18.14 18.83 -7.00
C ASN A 64 17.07 17.73 -6.82
N VAL A 65 15.81 18.10 -6.52
CA VAL A 65 14.67 17.17 -6.41
C VAL A 65 13.59 17.59 -7.40
N ARG A 66 13.33 16.76 -8.38
CA ARG A 66 12.38 17.06 -9.47
C ARG A 66 11.33 15.95 -9.56
N PHE A 67 10.07 16.36 -9.51
CA PHE A 67 8.90 15.51 -9.75
C PHE A 67 8.18 16.07 -10.99
N ILE A 68 8.14 15.30 -12.08
CA ILE A 68 7.75 15.78 -13.40
C ILE A 68 6.68 14.87 -13.98
N VAL A 69 5.52 15.45 -14.34
CA VAL A 69 4.57 14.81 -15.22
C VAL A 69 5.00 15.09 -16.65
N ASP A 70 5.28 14.04 -17.43
CA ASP A 70 5.77 14.10 -18.81
C ASP A 70 5.00 13.07 -19.65
N GLU A 71 3.97 13.52 -20.30
CA GLU A 71 3.10 12.67 -21.14
C GLU A 71 3.86 11.96 -22.28
N SER A 72 5.02 12.50 -22.68
CA SER A 72 5.84 11.91 -23.75
C SER A 72 6.47 10.56 -23.37
N ILE A 73 6.55 10.24 -22.07
CA ILE A 73 7.05 8.95 -21.60
C ILE A 73 6.15 7.80 -22.09
N GLY A 74 4.83 8.05 -22.22
CA GLY A 74 3.87 7.03 -22.64
C GLY A 74 3.74 5.86 -21.66
N GLY A 75 3.18 4.75 -22.12
CA GLY A 75 3.07 3.52 -21.34
C GLY A 75 1.89 3.48 -20.39
N ASN A 76 2.03 2.76 -19.27
CA ASN A 76 0.99 2.61 -18.27
C ASN A 76 0.78 3.94 -17.53
N PRO A 77 -0.48 4.46 -17.42
CA PRO A 77 -0.75 5.72 -16.73
C PRO A 77 -0.40 5.71 -15.23
N GLU A 78 -0.27 4.54 -14.62
CA GLU A 78 0.19 4.37 -13.25
C GLU A 78 1.70 4.08 -13.14
N GLY A 79 2.42 4.03 -14.28
CA GLY A 79 3.85 3.78 -14.34
C GLY A 79 4.69 5.02 -14.01
N TYR A 80 5.92 4.79 -13.54
CA TYR A 80 6.87 5.86 -13.19
C TYR A 80 8.33 5.41 -13.38
N GLN A 81 9.20 6.41 -13.47
CA GLN A 81 10.65 6.27 -13.44
C GLN A 81 11.21 7.09 -12.28
N LEU A 82 12.03 6.47 -11.45
CA LEU A 82 12.69 7.11 -10.31
C LEU A 82 14.20 6.91 -10.42
N VAL A 83 14.94 8.00 -10.42
CA VAL A 83 16.41 7.99 -10.42
C VAL A 83 16.90 8.76 -9.20
N VAL A 84 17.70 8.11 -8.37
CA VAL A 84 18.40 8.72 -7.24
C VAL A 84 19.90 8.51 -7.43
N ASN A 85 20.67 9.58 -7.42
CA ASN A 85 22.11 9.56 -7.53
C ASN A 85 22.75 10.71 -6.74
N GLU A 86 24.07 10.91 -6.86
CA GLU A 86 24.78 11.99 -6.18
C GLU A 86 24.31 13.40 -6.56
N LYS A 87 23.67 13.56 -7.71
CA LYS A 87 23.16 14.86 -8.21
C LYS A 87 21.77 15.19 -7.65
N GLY A 88 20.99 14.18 -7.20
CA GLY A 88 19.66 14.40 -6.65
C GLY A 88 18.65 13.31 -6.93
N ILE A 89 17.38 13.70 -6.98
CA ILE A 89 16.22 12.84 -7.19
C ILE A 89 15.46 13.33 -8.44
N ASP A 90 15.26 12.45 -9.39
CA ASP A 90 14.39 12.64 -10.54
C ASP A 90 13.29 11.59 -10.52
N LEU A 91 12.04 12.03 -10.33
CA LEU A 91 10.85 11.22 -10.44
C LEU A 91 10.01 11.71 -11.61
N LYS A 92 9.73 10.82 -12.57
CA LYS A 92 8.95 11.11 -13.77
C LYS A 92 7.84 10.10 -13.98
N ALA A 93 6.71 10.56 -14.47
CA ALA A 93 5.58 9.72 -14.84
C ALA A 93 4.76 10.37 -15.96
N ALA A 94 4.02 9.59 -16.73
CA ALA A 94 3.12 10.11 -17.77
C ALA A 94 1.91 10.85 -17.17
N THR A 95 1.52 10.52 -15.93
CA THR A 95 0.34 11.09 -15.27
C THR A 95 0.63 11.46 -13.81
N GLY A 96 -0.25 12.24 -13.19
CA GLY A 96 -0.22 12.51 -11.75
C GLY A 96 -0.35 11.25 -10.89
N THR A 97 -1.09 10.24 -11.34
CA THR A 97 -1.24 8.95 -10.64
C THR A 97 0.06 8.17 -10.62
N GLY A 98 0.74 8.07 -11.75
CA GLY A 98 2.07 7.44 -11.81
C GLY A 98 3.08 8.17 -10.93
N LEU A 99 3.06 9.51 -10.96
CA LEU A 99 3.91 10.34 -10.10
C LEU A 99 3.65 10.05 -8.62
N PHE A 100 2.38 9.99 -8.21
CA PHE A 100 1.98 9.65 -6.85
C PHE A 100 2.53 8.27 -6.40
N TYR A 101 2.44 7.23 -7.26
CA TYR A 101 2.98 5.90 -6.91
C TYR A 101 4.50 5.88 -6.85
N GLY A 102 5.17 6.66 -7.68
CA GLY A 102 6.61 6.89 -7.58
C GLY A 102 7.01 7.56 -6.27
N GLU A 103 6.20 8.53 -5.80
CA GLU A 103 6.39 9.14 -4.47
C GLU A 103 6.25 8.12 -3.34
N GLN A 104 5.29 7.18 -3.41
CA GLN A 104 5.15 6.13 -2.39
C GLN A 104 6.38 5.22 -2.36
N THR A 105 6.96 4.89 -3.52
CA THR A 105 8.22 4.16 -3.60
C THR A 105 9.36 4.95 -2.97
N LEU A 106 9.49 6.21 -3.32
CA LEU A 106 10.54 7.08 -2.77
C LEU A 106 10.42 7.19 -1.23
N ARG A 107 9.20 7.28 -0.68
CA ARG A 107 8.97 7.30 0.78
C ARG A 107 9.52 6.05 1.48
N GLN A 108 9.37 4.89 0.84
CA GLN A 108 9.87 3.62 1.38
C GLN A 108 11.40 3.46 1.28
N LEU A 109 12.06 4.22 0.42
CA LEU A 109 13.51 4.19 0.25
C LEU A 109 14.28 5.02 1.29
N PHE A 110 13.61 5.89 2.03
CA PHE A 110 14.28 6.66 3.07
C PHE A 110 14.76 5.77 4.21
N SER A 111 16.01 5.99 4.60
CA SER A 111 16.68 5.28 5.69
C SER A 111 17.54 6.25 6.51
N PRO A 112 18.04 5.86 7.68
CA PRO A 112 19.00 6.67 8.44
C PRO A 112 20.28 7.00 7.66
N GLN A 113 20.66 6.17 6.69
CA GLN A 113 21.80 6.39 5.80
C GLN A 113 21.52 7.42 4.71
N GLY A 114 20.24 7.67 4.42
CA GLY A 114 19.75 8.48 3.31
C GLY A 114 18.92 7.64 2.33
N VAL A 115 18.72 8.18 1.13
CA VAL A 115 18.07 7.47 0.02
C VAL A 115 19.13 6.76 -0.82
N PRO A 116 19.07 5.44 -1.03
CA PRO A 116 20.08 4.71 -1.79
C PRO A 116 20.11 5.19 -3.26
N TYR A 117 21.31 5.16 -3.87
CA TYR A 117 21.43 5.41 -5.30
C TYR A 117 20.78 4.27 -6.07
N VAL A 118 19.74 4.61 -6.82
CA VAL A 118 18.90 3.61 -7.48
C VAL A 118 18.26 4.18 -8.74
N THR A 119 18.09 3.33 -9.73
CA THR A 119 17.21 3.57 -10.87
C THR A 119 16.09 2.54 -10.82
N ILE A 120 14.86 3.01 -10.80
CA ILE A 120 13.64 2.20 -10.76
C ILE A 120 12.79 2.56 -11.97
N GLN A 121 12.29 1.54 -12.67
CA GLN A 121 11.18 1.67 -13.60
C GLN A 121 10.11 0.69 -13.16
N ASP A 122 8.92 1.20 -12.88
CA ASP A 122 7.86 0.42 -12.29
C ASP A 122 6.50 0.78 -12.88
N GLU A 123 5.65 -0.21 -12.93
CA GLU A 123 4.25 -0.11 -13.28
C GLU A 123 3.46 -1.22 -12.59
N PRO A 124 2.17 -1.04 -12.29
CA PRO A 124 1.40 -2.08 -11.62
C PRO A 124 1.18 -3.29 -12.53
N ARG A 125 1.40 -4.48 -11.98
CA ARG A 125 1.11 -5.76 -12.63
C ARG A 125 -0.39 -5.98 -12.81
N PHE A 126 -1.22 -5.49 -11.87
CA PHE A 126 -2.67 -5.63 -11.86
C PHE A 126 -3.35 -4.27 -11.81
N LYS A 127 -4.37 -4.07 -12.66
CA LYS A 127 -5.19 -2.85 -12.66
C LYS A 127 -6.02 -2.70 -11.40
N TYR A 128 -6.55 -3.81 -10.87
CA TYR A 128 -7.33 -3.83 -9.62
C TYR A 128 -6.43 -4.32 -8.48
N ARG A 129 -6.26 -3.47 -7.47
CA ARG A 129 -5.48 -3.76 -6.25
C ARG A 129 -6.31 -3.31 -5.07
N GLY A 130 -7.17 -4.22 -4.58
CA GLY A 130 -8.21 -3.88 -3.60
C GLY A 130 -7.90 -4.35 -2.19
N MET A 131 -8.54 -3.66 -1.25
CA MET A 131 -8.70 -4.05 0.15
C MET A 131 -10.19 -4.04 0.45
N HIS A 132 -10.69 -5.10 1.08
CA HIS A 132 -12.06 -5.19 1.58
C HIS A 132 -12.07 -4.83 3.07
N LEU A 133 -13.01 -3.97 3.47
CA LEU A 133 -13.25 -3.61 4.86
C LEU A 133 -14.71 -3.85 5.21
N ASP A 134 -14.95 -4.80 6.11
CA ASP A 134 -16.27 -5.06 6.69
C ASP A 134 -16.51 -4.16 7.89
N VAL A 135 -17.34 -3.15 7.71
CA VAL A 135 -17.75 -2.21 8.76
C VAL A 135 -19.08 -2.58 9.41
N SER A 136 -19.77 -3.59 8.88
CA SER A 136 -21.03 -4.07 9.43
C SER A 136 -20.81 -4.91 10.69
N ARG A 137 -19.98 -5.96 10.59
CA ARG A 137 -19.72 -6.84 11.73
C ARG A 137 -18.95 -6.13 12.83
N HIS A 138 -18.10 -5.17 12.45
CA HIS A 138 -17.43 -4.26 13.38
C HIS A 138 -17.41 -2.85 12.80
N PHE A 139 -18.02 -1.89 13.53
CA PHE A 139 -18.05 -0.50 13.08
C PHE A 139 -16.71 0.18 13.34
N PHE A 140 -16.15 0.78 12.30
CA PHE A 140 -14.95 1.62 12.36
C PHE A 140 -15.34 3.08 12.10
N PRO A 141 -15.02 4.02 12.99
CA PRO A 141 -15.19 5.45 12.71
C PRO A 141 -14.42 5.87 11.43
N LYS A 142 -14.88 6.93 10.77
CA LYS A 142 -14.25 7.40 9.51
C LYS A 142 -12.75 7.70 9.65
N GLU A 143 -12.30 8.11 10.81
CA GLU A 143 -10.89 8.37 11.12
C GLU A 143 -10.02 7.11 10.98
N GLU A 144 -10.56 5.95 11.33
CA GLU A 144 -9.90 4.67 11.13
C GLU A 144 -9.88 4.27 9.64
N VAL A 145 -10.95 4.60 8.92
CA VAL A 145 -10.99 4.42 7.46
C VAL A 145 -9.92 5.29 6.78
N PHE A 146 -9.72 6.53 7.23
CA PHE A 146 -8.66 7.40 6.72
C PHE A 146 -7.27 6.81 6.94
N LYS A 147 -7.00 6.25 8.13
CA LYS A 147 -5.73 5.55 8.41
C LYS A 147 -5.53 4.35 7.47
N LEU A 148 -6.60 3.57 7.23
CA LEU A 148 -6.53 2.47 6.27
C LEU A 148 -6.21 2.96 4.86
N LEU A 149 -6.84 4.06 4.41
CA LEU A 149 -6.56 4.67 3.12
C LEU A 149 -5.10 5.16 2.99
N ASP A 150 -4.51 5.69 4.07
CA ASP A 150 -3.09 6.04 4.10
C ASP A 150 -2.19 4.80 3.92
N VAL A 151 -2.49 3.72 4.63
CA VAL A 151 -1.77 2.44 4.48
C VAL A 151 -1.94 1.87 3.08
N MET A 152 -3.17 1.86 2.55
CA MET A 152 -3.47 1.41 1.19
C MET A 152 -2.67 2.21 0.16
N SER A 153 -2.63 3.52 0.27
CA SER A 153 -1.89 4.39 -0.65
C SER A 153 -0.39 4.12 -0.60
N PHE A 154 0.18 3.94 0.61
CA PHE A 154 1.60 3.64 0.82
C PHE A 154 2.02 2.34 0.11
N TYR A 155 1.13 1.33 0.09
CA TYR A 155 1.34 0.06 -0.61
C TYR A 155 0.73 0.04 -2.02
N LYS A 156 0.31 1.18 -2.57
CA LYS A 156 -0.19 1.35 -3.94
C LYS A 156 -1.45 0.55 -4.25
N LEU A 157 -2.29 0.27 -3.24
CA LEU A 157 -3.64 -0.26 -3.44
C LEU A 157 -4.55 0.87 -3.95
N ASN A 158 -5.46 0.56 -4.87
CA ASN A 158 -6.26 1.56 -5.57
C ASN A 158 -7.78 1.37 -5.48
N ASN A 159 -8.26 0.37 -4.74
CA ASN A 159 -9.69 0.14 -4.53
C ASN A 159 -9.97 -0.23 -3.07
N LEU A 160 -10.78 0.55 -2.39
CA LEU A 160 -11.38 0.20 -1.11
C LEU A 160 -12.78 -0.36 -1.37
N HIS A 161 -12.97 -1.65 -1.11
CA HIS A 161 -14.26 -2.30 -1.12
C HIS A 161 -14.86 -2.19 0.29
N LEU A 162 -15.87 -1.34 0.45
CA LEU A 162 -16.45 -1.00 1.74
C LEU A 162 -17.78 -1.74 1.91
N HIS A 163 -17.78 -2.80 2.71
CA HIS A 163 -18.94 -3.62 3.03
C HIS A 163 -19.77 -2.93 4.12
N LEU A 164 -20.82 -2.24 3.70
CA LEU A 164 -21.58 -1.29 4.53
C LEU A 164 -22.77 -1.90 5.25
N THR A 165 -23.28 -3.05 4.79
CA THR A 165 -24.51 -3.63 5.30
C THR A 165 -24.41 -5.13 5.45
N ASP A 166 -24.86 -5.64 6.58
CA ASP A 166 -24.99 -7.06 6.91
C ASP A 166 -25.69 -7.18 8.27
N ALA A 167 -26.05 -8.36 8.68
CA ALA A 167 -26.69 -8.64 9.97
C ALA A 167 -26.02 -7.99 11.20
N GLY A 168 -24.74 -7.59 11.10
CA GLY A 168 -24.03 -6.86 12.16
C GLY A 168 -24.53 -5.43 12.39
N GLY A 169 -25.18 -4.85 11.40
CA GLY A 169 -25.80 -3.53 11.43
C GLY A 169 -25.66 -2.80 10.09
N TRP A 170 -26.62 -1.96 9.81
CA TRP A 170 -26.65 -1.06 8.66
C TRP A 170 -25.76 0.17 8.91
N ARG A 171 -24.81 0.49 8.00
CA ARG A 171 -23.76 1.49 8.28
C ARG A 171 -23.79 2.73 7.40
N ILE A 172 -24.85 2.96 6.63
CA ILE A 172 -24.95 4.12 5.75
C ILE A 172 -26.30 4.84 5.91
N GLN A 173 -26.27 6.15 6.08
CA GLN A 173 -27.47 6.99 6.23
C GLN A 173 -28.35 6.94 4.98
N MET A 174 -29.65 6.65 5.19
CA MET A 174 -30.67 6.61 4.14
C MET A 174 -31.86 7.47 4.53
N ASP A 175 -32.14 8.56 3.80
CA ASP A 175 -33.25 9.49 4.13
C ASP A 175 -34.63 8.86 3.97
N LYS A 176 -34.79 7.97 2.97
CA LYS A 176 -36.09 7.32 2.73
C LYS A 176 -36.40 6.19 3.70
N TYR A 177 -35.35 5.65 4.34
CA TYR A 177 -35.44 4.50 5.24
C TYR A 177 -34.67 4.77 6.52
N PRO A 178 -35.11 5.78 7.34
CA PRO A 178 -34.34 6.23 8.50
C PRO A 178 -34.15 5.16 9.58
N LYS A 179 -35.09 4.22 9.74
CA LYS A 179 -34.99 3.14 10.73
C LYS A 179 -33.78 2.21 10.49
N LEU A 180 -33.23 2.18 9.27
CA LEU A 180 -32.00 1.41 9.00
C LEU A 180 -30.81 1.90 9.86
N THR A 181 -30.76 3.19 10.16
CA THR A 181 -29.71 3.77 10.99
C THR A 181 -30.17 3.99 12.44
N THR A 182 -31.42 4.45 12.67
CA THR A 182 -31.89 4.72 14.04
C THR A 182 -32.12 3.44 14.85
N ASP A 183 -32.53 2.35 14.20
CA ASP A 183 -32.98 1.12 14.88
C ASP A 183 -32.06 -0.09 14.61
N ALA A 184 -31.41 -0.14 13.45
CA ALA A 184 -30.68 -1.32 12.98
C ALA A 184 -29.17 -1.12 12.79
N ALA A 185 -28.63 0.04 13.21
CA ALA A 185 -27.18 0.28 13.19
C ALA A 185 -26.50 -0.02 14.53
N PHE A 186 -27.25 -0.34 15.57
CA PHE A 186 -26.74 -0.58 16.92
C PHE A 186 -27.21 -1.93 17.45
N ARG A 187 -26.44 -2.55 18.34
CA ARG A 187 -26.73 -3.87 18.90
C ARG A 187 -26.23 -4.02 20.33
N THR A 188 -26.64 -5.12 20.99
CA THR A 188 -26.36 -5.36 22.43
C THR A 188 -24.91 -5.75 22.72
N GLU A 189 -24.15 -6.30 21.78
CA GLU A 189 -22.82 -6.85 22.02
C GLU A 189 -21.82 -6.39 20.95
N SER A 190 -20.63 -5.97 21.38
CA SER A 190 -19.59 -5.51 20.46
C SER A 190 -18.88 -6.67 19.73
N ASP A 191 -18.67 -7.78 20.42
CA ASP A 191 -18.08 -8.97 19.81
C ASP A 191 -19.10 -9.63 18.88
N TRP A 192 -18.74 -9.71 17.59
CA TRP A 192 -19.61 -10.27 16.56
C TRP A 192 -20.05 -11.70 16.86
N ARG A 193 -19.14 -12.58 17.27
CA ARG A 193 -19.45 -14.00 17.51
C ARG A 193 -20.35 -14.17 18.73
N LYS A 194 -20.06 -13.47 19.81
CA LYS A 194 -20.91 -13.49 21.01
C LYS A 194 -22.31 -13.00 20.72
N TRP A 195 -22.43 -11.94 19.90
CA TRP A 195 -23.72 -11.43 19.50
C TRP A 195 -24.46 -12.42 18.59
N TRP A 196 -23.77 -12.96 17.57
CA TRP A 196 -24.36 -13.88 16.61
C TRP A 196 -24.83 -15.19 17.23
N ASP A 197 -24.04 -15.80 18.08
CA ASP A 197 -24.31 -17.05 18.78
C ASP A 197 -25.11 -16.85 20.07
N GLY A 198 -25.32 -15.61 20.49
CA GLY A 198 -25.95 -15.26 21.75
C GLY A 198 -27.46 -15.42 21.73
N LYS A 199 -28.04 -15.74 22.91
CA LYS A 199 -29.50 -15.85 23.10
C LYS A 199 -30.18 -14.48 23.09
N ASP A 200 -29.45 -13.39 23.40
CA ASP A 200 -29.93 -12.01 23.48
C ASP A 200 -29.53 -11.18 22.27
N ARG A 201 -29.49 -11.83 21.08
CA ARG A 201 -29.23 -11.16 19.80
C ARG A 201 -30.31 -10.15 19.49
N LYS A 202 -30.02 -8.84 19.72
CA LYS A 202 -30.97 -7.75 19.53
C LYS A 202 -30.29 -6.54 18.92
N TYR A 203 -31.03 -5.86 18.04
CA TYR A 203 -30.73 -4.49 17.67
C TYR A 203 -31.28 -3.54 18.74
N LEU A 204 -30.67 -2.38 18.86
CA LEU A 204 -31.05 -1.36 19.83
C LEU A 204 -31.19 -0.02 19.12
N PRO A 205 -32.14 0.81 19.51
CA PRO A 205 -32.23 2.18 19.01
C PRO A 205 -30.96 2.99 19.28
N GLU A 206 -30.69 3.95 18.39
CA GLU A 206 -29.62 4.94 18.59
C GLU A 206 -29.76 5.63 19.97
N GLY A 207 -28.65 5.84 20.66
CA GLY A 207 -28.62 6.47 21.99
C GLY A 207 -28.99 5.54 23.15
N THR A 208 -29.30 4.28 22.92
CA THR A 208 -29.52 3.31 23.99
C THR A 208 -28.23 3.10 24.80
N PRO A 209 -28.25 3.25 26.15
CA PRO A 209 -27.08 3.04 26.97
C PRO A 209 -26.48 1.63 26.77
N GLY A 210 -25.17 1.55 26.50
CA GLY A 210 -24.45 0.29 26.27
C GLY A 210 -24.61 -0.30 24.88
N ALA A 211 -25.37 0.32 23.99
CA ALA A 211 -25.46 -0.10 22.61
C ALA A 211 -24.12 0.06 21.88
N TYR A 212 -23.72 -0.95 21.13
CA TYR A 212 -22.55 -0.95 20.25
C TYR A 212 -22.97 -0.80 18.81
N GLY A 213 -22.34 0.11 18.10
CA GLY A 213 -22.57 0.32 16.66
C GLY A 213 -22.24 1.73 16.22
N GLY A 214 -22.82 2.10 15.10
CA GLY A 214 -22.66 3.40 14.47
C GLY A 214 -22.95 3.30 12.97
N TYR A 215 -22.99 4.43 12.32
CA TYR A 215 -23.15 4.51 10.87
C TYR A 215 -22.44 5.74 10.33
N TYR A 216 -22.19 5.76 9.04
CA TYR A 216 -21.66 6.93 8.34
C TYR A 216 -22.82 7.80 7.88
N THR A 217 -22.76 9.08 8.22
CA THR A 217 -23.61 10.09 7.61
C THR A 217 -23.25 10.28 6.13
N LYS A 218 -24.12 10.92 5.37
CA LYS A 218 -23.80 11.28 3.98
C LYS A 218 -22.53 12.14 3.88
N ASP A 219 -22.29 13.00 4.86
CA ASP A 219 -21.10 13.84 4.89
C ASP A 219 -19.84 13.02 5.24
N ASP A 220 -19.95 12.00 6.11
CA ASP A 220 -18.85 11.08 6.37
C ASP A 220 -18.47 10.30 5.11
N ILE A 221 -19.45 9.78 4.36
CA ILE A 221 -19.18 9.08 3.09
C ILE A 221 -18.56 10.04 2.06
N ARG A 222 -19.04 11.26 1.94
CA ARG A 222 -18.42 12.27 1.06
C ARG A 222 -16.96 12.54 1.45
N ALA A 223 -16.68 12.65 2.76
CA ALA A 223 -15.33 12.86 3.26
C ALA A 223 -14.43 11.66 2.97
N ILE A 224 -14.91 10.42 3.17
CA ILE A 224 -14.17 9.20 2.85
C ILE A 224 -13.83 9.15 1.35
N VAL A 225 -14.83 9.39 0.48
CA VAL A 225 -14.62 9.37 -0.97
C VAL A 225 -13.65 10.45 -1.42
N ALA A 226 -13.77 11.67 -0.89
CA ALA A 226 -12.86 12.77 -1.22
C ALA A 226 -11.42 12.48 -0.75
N TYR A 227 -11.27 11.94 0.45
CA TYR A 227 -9.96 11.55 0.97
C TYR A 227 -9.33 10.41 0.15
N ALA A 228 -10.10 9.38 -0.16
CA ALA A 228 -9.66 8.27 -1.02
C ALA A 228 -9.22 8.78 -2.41
N ALA A 229 -10.00 9.67 -3.02
CA ALA A 229 -9.66 10.28 -4.31
C ALA A 229 -8.32 11.04 -4.27
N SER A 230 -8.03 11.76 -3.17
CA SER A 230 -6.74 12.43 -2.97
C SER A 230 -5.56 11.47 -2.86
N LYS A 231 -5.82 10.18 -2.59
CA LYS A 231 -4.86 9.08 -2.52
C LYS A 231 -4.90 8.17 -3.75
N HIS A 232 -5.59 8.57 -4.81
CA HIS A 232 -5.81 7.76 -6.02
C HIS A 232 -6.48 6.41 -5.74
N ILE A 233 -7.36 6.36 -4.74
CA ILE A 233 -8.12 5.17 -4.34
C ILE A 233 -9.58 5.38 -4.70
N ASN A 234 -10.16 4.40 -5.40
CA ASN A 234 -11.59 4.33 -5.66
C ASN A 234 -12.31 3.63 -4.48
N VAL A 235 -13.49 4.10 -4.12
CA VAL A 235 -14.33 3.48 -3.08
C VAL A 235 -15.49 2.76 -3.75
N LEU A 236 -15.57 1.44 -3.54
CA LEU A 236 -16.67 0.60 -3.99
C LEU A 236 -17.59 0.29 -2.79
N PRO A 237 -18.76 0.92 -2.70
CA PRO A 237 -19.72 0.59 -1.65
C PRO A 237 -20.42 -0.72 -1.98
N GLU A 238 -20.51 -1.61 -1.00
CA GLU A 238 -21.29 -2.84 -1.06
C GLU A 238 -22.51 -2.72 -0.17
N ILE A 239 -23.67 -2.96 -0.76
CA ILE A 239 -24.97 -2.97 -0.10
C ILE A 239 -25.61 -4.34 -0.39
N GLU A 240 -25.85 -5.10 0.65
CA GLU A 240 -26.40 -6.45 0.57
C GLU A 240 -27.94 -6.46 0.57
N PHE A 241 -28.55 -7.15 -0.36
CA PHE A 241 -29.98 -7.43 -0.40
C PHE A 241 -30.28 -8.46 -1.51
N PRO A 242 -31.18 -9.46 -1.31
CA PRO A 242 -31.89 -9.83 -0.08
C PRO A 242 -31.12 -10.71 0.90
N GLY A 243 -29.91 -11.13 0.55
CA GLY A 243 -29.01 -11.82 1.46
C GLY A 243 -28.40 -10.86 2.47
N HIS A 244 -27.93 -11.37 3.62
CA HIS A 244 -27.27 -10.58 4.68
C HIS A 244 -28.07 -9.36 5.15
N SER A 245 -29.42 -9.46 5.15
CA SER A 245 -30.35 -8.34 5.33
C SER A 245 -31.20 -8.44 6.58
N GLU A 246 -30.75 -9.12 7.63
CA GLU A 246 -31.51 -9.26 8.88
C GLU A 246 -31.79 -7.91 9.53
N GLU A 247 -30.86 -6.98 9.46
CA GLU A 247 -31.00 -5.61 9.96
C GLU A 247 -32.08 -4.84 9.19
N VAL A 248 -32.22 -5.10 7.89
CA VAL A 248 -33.27 -4.51 7.05
C VAL A 248 -34.62 -5.06 7.45
N LEU A 249 -34.73 -6.38 7.61
CA LEU A 249 -36.00 -7.05 7.99
C LEU A 249 -36.39 -6.72 9.44
N PHE A 250 -35.44 -6.44 10.32
CA PHE A 250 -35.71 -5.92 11.64
C PHE A 250 -36.31 -4.50 11.59
N ALA A 251 -35.70 -3.60 10.80
CA ALA A 251 -36.17 -2.22 10.70
C ALA A 251 -37.50 -2.07 9.93
N TYR A 252 -37.72 -2.95 8.94
CA TYR A 252 -38.88 -2.94 8.02
C TYR A 252 -39.41 -4.38 7.82
N PRO A 253 -40.14 -4.94 8.82
CA PRO A 253 -40.61 -6.33 8.78
C PRO A 253 -41.51 -6.64 7.57
N GLU A 254 -42.24 -5.63 7.06
CA GLU A 254 -43.07 -5.73 5.87
C GLU A 254 -42.32 -6.14 4.59
N LEU A 255 -40.99 -6.05 4.58
CA LEU A 255 -40.14 -6.52 3.47
C LEU A 255 -39.84 -8.00 3.54
N SER A 256 -40.19 -8.70 4.66
CA SER A 256 -40.02 -10.14 4.78
C SER A 256 -41.08 -10.89 3.99
N CYS A 257 -40.77 -12.17 3.62
CA CYS A 257 -41.74 -13.03 2.95
C CYS A 257 -42.99 -13.35 3.81
N SER A 258 -42.86 -13.29 5.13
CA SER A 258 -43.97 -13.50 6.07
C SER A 258 -44.71 -12.19 6.40
N GLY A 259 -44.16 -11.04 6.11
CA GLY A 259 -44.65 -9.74 6.52
C GLY A 259 -44.57 -9.48 8.04
N GLN A 260 -43.75 -10.25 8.76
CA GLN A 260 -43.57 -10.19 10.21
C GLN A 260 -42.12 -10.01 10.59
#